data_9a2e63b863f6741974aede5258cba934
#
_entry.id   9a2e63b863f6741974aede5258cba934
#
_cell.length_a   1.000
_cell.length_b   1.000
_cell.length_c   1.000
_cell.angle_alpha   90.00
_cell.angle_beta   90.00
_cell.angle_gamma   90.00
#
_symmetry.space_group_name_H-M   'P 1'
#
loop_
_entity.id
_entity.type
_entity.pdbx_description
1 polymer ?
#
loop_
_entity_poly.entity_id
_entity_poly.type
_entity_poly.pdbx_seq_one_letter_code
_entity_poly.pdbx_strand_id
1 'polypeptide(L)'
;MCHGSPIRPGGARVLLLEKASDILSGASKGNSAILHTGFDAPRDSLELACMQAGYREYLDIHQQMNLPVLRTGAMVVAWTADDLGKLDGIARQARDNGVDDVELLEPARIRQLEPELSHKALGAVQVPGEFLIDPWSAPLGYLQQALLHGAKVVLGTEVQGGDFDGLAWQLQTSRGPVRATSVINCAGLFGDCLEERLLGESHFSIHPRKGQFVVFDKAAARLLQTIVLPVPNERTKGIVLTRTVFGNLLVGPTAEEQDDRIHAGLDGLMLAELVAAAVERIPALAGMPVTATYAGLRPASDKKEYRIRQVAERNWITVGGIRSTGLTAALGIARHVFELYGSTHSHRPPATMLWPRLPNLAEHLPRDYQSPGYGEMVCHCELVTAREITTALNSLLPPGDLGGLKRRTRACMGRCQGFYCSARVAQLSEGRLAVPLSTGSCIHVQ
;
A
#
# COMPACT_ATOMS: atom_id res chain seq x y z
N MET A 1 9.48 0.61 -2.00
CA MET A 1 9.88 2.02 -2.05
C MET A 1 10.91 2.20 -0.97
N CYS A 2 12.17 2.30 -1.34
CA CYS A 2 13.22 2.60 -0.38
C CYS A 2 13.05 4.05 0.05
N HIS A 3 13.07 4.27 1.34
CA HIS A 3 12.99 5.58 1.93
C HIS A 3 14.07 6.47 1.33
N GLY A 4 13.67 7.59 0.78
CA GLY A 4 14.58 8.68 0.58
C GLY A 4 14.92 9.35 1.90
N SER A 5 15.45 8.60 2.89
CA SER A 5 16.19 9.27 3.95
C SER A 5 17.24 10.15 3.27
N PRO A 6 17.27 11.43 3.59
CA PRO A 6 18.01 12.42 2.81
C PRO A 6 19.49 12.15 2.94
N ILE A 7 20.06 11.57 1.90
CA ILE A 7 21.51 11.42 1.77
C ILE A 7 22.02 12.71 1.12
N ARG A 8 22.27 13.75 1.94
CA ARG A 8 22.95 15.01 1.52
C ARG A 8 23.44 15.85 2.72
N PRO A 9 24.42 16.77 2.53
CA PRO A 9 25.44 16.91 1.52
C PRO A 9 26.72 16.13 1.91
N GLY A 10 27.42 15.61 0.91
CA GLY A 10 28.48 14.62 1.05
C GLY A 10 27.95 13.19 1.02
N GLY A 11 26.62 13.02 0.79
CA GLY A 11 25.91 11.77 0.67
C GLY A 11 25.62 11.35 -0.77
N ALA A 12 25.10 10.15 -0.96
CA ALA A 12 24.79 9.60 -2.27
C ALA A 12 23.70 10.39 -3.00
N ARG A 13 23.85 10.53 -4.30
CA ARG A 13 22.77 10.99 -5.18
C ARG A 13 21.83 9.82 -5.45
N VAL A 14 20.57 9.96 -5.07
CA VAL A 14 19.58 8.90 -5.25
C VAL A 14 18.80 9.12 -6.54
N LEU A 15 18.73 8.07 -7.38
CA LEU A 15 17.91 8.00 -8.57
C LEU A 15 16.96 6.80 -8.43
N LEU A 16 15.65 7.04 -8.45
CA LEU A 16 14.63 6.01 -8.52
C LEU A 16 14.18 5.84 -9.96
N LEU A 17 14.25 4.61 -10.47
CA LEU A 17 13.74 4.23 -11.79
C LEU A 17 12.46 3.40 -11.60
N GLU A 18 11.37 3.81 -12.24
CA GLU A 18 10.09 3.08 -12.24
C GLU A 18 9.68 2.81 -13.68
N LYS A 19 9.42 1.53 -14.02
CA LYS A 19 9.04 1.15 -15.38
C LYS A 19 7.64 1.62 -15.79
N ALA A 20 6.74 1.76 -14.82
CA ALA A 20 5.38 2.23 -15.08
C ALA A 20 5.34 3.74 -15.29
N SER A 21 4.22 4.21 -15.88
CA SER A 21 3.91 5.63 -16.07
C SER A 21 3.71 6.39 -14.76
N ASP A 22 3.42 5.68 -13.66
CA ASP A 22 3.27 6.27 -12.33
C ASP A 22 3.70 5.30 -11.22
N ILE A 23 3.96 5.85 -10.04
CA ILE A 23 4.24 5.10 -8.82
C ILE A 23 3.03 4.26 -8.38
N LEU A 24 3.26 3.23 -7.56
CA LEU A 24 2.21 2.37 -7.02
C LEU A 24 1.41 1.59 -8.09
N SER A 25 1.94 1.43 -9.28
CA SER A 25 1.25 0.71 -10.37
C SER A 25 1.30 -0.81 -10.22
N GLY A 26 2.25 -1.33 -9.44
CA GLY A 26 2.43 -2.76 -9.15
C GLY A 26 1.59 -3.25 -7.95
N ALA A 27 2.20 -4.08 -7.11
CA ALA A 27 1.58 -4.69 -5.92
C ALA A 27 1.01 -3.66 -4.94
N SER A 28 1.67 -2.53 -4.76
CA SER A 28 1.33 -1.54 -3.72
C SER A 28 0.00 -0.82 -3.93
N LYS A 29 -0.60 -0.87 -5.14
CA LYS A 29 -1.91 -0.23 -5.41
C LYS A 29 -3.08 -0.94 -4.72
N GLY A 30 -2.97 -2.26 -4.49
CA GLY A 30 -4.03 -3.10 -3.96
C GLY A 30 -3.70 -3.59 -2.54
N ASN A 31 -4.29 -2.98 -1.53
CA ASN A 31 -4.10 -3.34 -0.13
C ASN A 31 -5.34 -2.99 0.71
N SER A 32 -5.38 -3.44 1.97
CA SER A 32 -6.45 -3.16 2.94
C SER A 32 -6.20 -1.90 3.79
N ALA A 33 -5.10 -1.21 3.58
CA ALA A 33 -4.76 0.07 4.23
C ALA A 33 -4.59 0.00 5.76
N ILE A 34 -4.26 -1.16 6.31
CA ILE A 34 -4.07 -1.35 7.75
C ILE A 34 -2.62 -1.02 8.12
N LEU A 35 -2.46 -0.21 9.15
CA LEU A 35 -1.21 0.02 9.86
C LEU A 35 -1.15 -0.96 11.02
N HIS A 36 -0.35 -2.02 10.86
CA HIS A 36 -0.29 -3.15 11.77
C HIS A 36 0.71 -2.95 12.91
N THR A 37 0.34 -3.34 14.12
CA THR A 37 1.25 -3.37 15.28
C THR A 37 2.36 -4.42 15.18
N GLY A 38 2.11 -5.48 14.39
CA GLY A 38 2.95 -6.67 14.33
C GLY A 38 2.52 -7.78 15.30
N PHE A 39 1.34 -7.68 15.89
CA PHE A 39 0.84 -8.62 16.90
C PHE A 39 0.87 -10.09 16.45
N ASP A 40 0.61 -10.36 15.17
CA ASP A 40 0.55 -11.71 14.56
C ASP A 40 1.76 -12.04 13.67
N ALA A 41 2.78 -11.18 13.63
CA ALA A 41 3.98 -11.43 12.86
C ALA A 41 4.83 -12.56 13.49
N PRO A 42 5.60 -13.30 12.68
CA PRO A 42 6.49 -14.33 13.23
C PRO A 42 7.48 -13.72 14.22
N ARG A 43 7.59 -14.34 15.40
CA ARG A 43 8.51 -13.89 16.45
C ARG A 43 9.96 -13.87 15.95
N ASP A 44 10.73 -12.92 16.44
CA ASP A 44 12.17 -12.74 16.14
C ASP A 44 12.50 -12.62 14.65
N SER A 45 11.50 -12.29 13.81
CA SER A 45 11.66 -12.13 12.37
C SER A 45 12.03 -10.71 11.96
N LEU A 46 12.72 -10.59 10.82
CA LEU A 46 12.94 -9.28 10.18
C LEU A 46 11.61 -8.59 9.83
N GLU A 47 10.56 -9.37 9.51
CA GLU A 47 9.22 -8.85 9.25
C GLU A 47 8.70 -8.10 10.49
N LEU A 48 8.72 -8.73 11.67
CA LEU A 48 8.28 -8.12 12.93
C LEU A 48 9.09 -6.84 13.24
N ALA A 49 10.41 -6.92 13.17
CA ALA A 49 11.29 -5.79 13.44
C ALA A 49 11.00 -4.60 12.52
N CYS A 50 10.85 -4.86 11.20
CA CYS A 50 10.52 -3.82 10.22
C CYS A 50 9.10 -3.26 10.40
N MET A 51 8.12 -4.10 10.75
CA MET A 51 6.75 -3.65 11.01
C MET A 51 6.70 -2.72 12.21
N GLN A 52 7.29 -3.11 13.33
CA GLN A 52 7.31 -2.29 14.55
C GLN A 52 8.06 -0.97 14.36
N ALA A 53 9.21 -1.00 13.66
CA ALA A 53 9.95 0.21 13.35
C ALA A 53 9.13 1.12 12.42
N GLY A 54 8.51 0.57 11.38
CA GLY A 54 7.69 1.32 10.43
C GLY A 54 6.43 1.89 11.06
N TYR A 55 5.75 1.14 11.93
CA TYR A 55 4.59 1.58 12.69
C TYR A 55 4.92 2.81 13.55
N ARG A 56 5.97 2.72 14.37
CA ARG A 56 6.40 3.85 15.23
C ARG A 56 6.76 5.07 14.38
N GLU A 57 7.60 4.91 13.38
CA GLU A 57 8.03 6.00 12.53
C GLU A 57 6.85 6.66 11.78
N TYR A 58 5.87 5.87 11.29
CA TYR A 58 4.67 6.42 10.69
C TYR A 58 3.90 7.33 11.65
N LEU A 59 3.69 6.89 12.89
CA LEU A 59 2.99 7.67 13.91
C LEU A 59 3.78 8.94 14.33
N ASP A 60 5.10 8.91 14.25
CA ASP A 60 5.94 10.07 14.54
C ASP A 60 5.86 11.15 13.45
N ILE A 61 5.78 10.73 12.18
CA ILE A 61 5.88 11.66 11.03
C ILE A 61 4.53 12.04 10.40
N HIS A 62 3.45 11.29 10.67
CA HIS A 62 2.20 11.44 9.92
C HIS A 62 1.61 12.85 9.96
N GLN A 63 1.69 13.53 11.12
CA GLN A 63 1.16 14.90 11.27
C GLN A 63 1.96 15.92 10.45
N GLN A 64 3.27 15.76 10.38
CA GLN A 64 4.16 16.64 9.63
C GLN A 64 3.88 16.57 8.13
N MET A 65 3.56 15.38 7.62
CA MET A 65 3.21 15.16 6.22
C MET A 65 1.70 15.30 5.94
N ASN A 66 0.88 15.57 6.95
CA ASN A 66 -0.59 15.58 6.87
C ASN A 66 -1.18 14.23 6.39
N LEU A 67 -0.61 13.11 6.86
CA LEU A 67 -1.09 11.76 6.55
C LEU A 67 -2.17 11.36 7.57
N PRO A 68 -3.33 10.86 7.11
CA PRO A 68 -4.42 10.49 8.01
C PRO A 68 -4.12 9.19 8.77
N VAL A 69 -4.57 9.15 10.02
CA VAL A 69 -4.65 7.94 10.84
C VAL A 69 -6.06 7.84 11.42
N LEU A 70 -6.78 6.78 11.08
CA LEU A 70 -8.07 6.47 11.67
C LEU A 70 -7.89 5.36 12.71
N ARG A 71 -8.03 5.72 13.98
CA ARG A 71 -7.80 4.85 15.14
C ARG A 71 -9.04 3.99 15.39
N THR A 72 -9.11 2.84 14.74
CA THR A 72 -10.23 1.91 14.82
C THR A 72 -10.01 0.78 15.82
N GLY A 73 -8.77 0.40 16.05
CA GLY A 73 -8.47 -0.89 16.63
C GLY A 73 -8.85 -2.04 15.68
N ALA A 74 -8.58 -3.27 16.13
CA ALA A 74 -9.02 -4.48 15.45
C ALA A 74 -9.56 -5.51 16.43
N MET A 75 -10.35 -6.45 15.93
CA MET A 75 -10.75 -7.67 16.63
C MET A 75 -10.43 -8.89 15.75
N VAL A 76 -9.67 -9.85 16.29
CA VAL A 76 -9.52 -11.17 15.69
C VAL A 76 -10.68 -12.03 16.19
N VAL A 77 -11.69 -12.25 15.34
CA VAL A 77 -12.97 -12.85 15.75
C VAL A 77 -13.00 -14.35 15.46
N ALA A 78 -13.36 -15.12 16.46
CA ALA A 78 -13.62 -16.56 16.36
C ALA A 78 -15.07 -16.81 15.92
N TRP A 79 -15.24 -17.54 14.82
CA TRP A 79 -16.54 -17.91 14.25
C TRP A 79 -16.88 -19.38 14.47
N THR A 80 -15.90 -20.19 14.81
CA THR A 80 -16.02 -21.63 15.09
C THR A 80 -15.41 -22.00 16.44
N ALA A 81 -15.73 -23.16 16.98
CA ALA A 81 -15.11 -23.65 18.22
C ALA A 81 -13.59 -23.83 18.06
N ASP A 82 -13.11 -24.24 16.88
CA ASP A 82 -11.68 -24.35 16.58
C ASP A 82 -11.00 -22.99 16.61
N ASP A 83 -11.63 -21.94 16.04
CA ASP A 83 -11.12 -20.58 16.12
C ASP A 83 -11.05 -20.08 17.58
N LEU A 84 -12.10 -20.36 18.37
CA LEU A 84 -12.17 -19.96 19.78
C LEU A 84 -11.00 -20.54 20.58
N GLY A 85 -10.67 -21.81 20.34
CA GLY A 85 -9.53 -22.47 20.98
C GLY A 85 -8.16 -21.86 20.65
N LYS A 86 -8.06 -21.06 19.59
CA LYS A 86 -6.80 -20.41 19.16
C LYS A 86 -6.60 -19.01 19.74
N LEU A 87 -7.65 -18.36 20.28
CA LEU A 87 -7.57 -16.96 20.70
C LEU A 87 -6.54 -16.72 21.81
N ASP A 88 -6.43 -17.62 22.80
CA ASP A 88 -5.41 -17.51 23.86
C ASP A 88 -3.98 -17.55 23.31
N GLY A 89 -3.77 -18.37 22.28
CA GLY A 89 -2.48 -18.44 21.58
C GLY A 89 -2.15 -17.13 20.85
N ILE A 90 -3.14 -16.54 20.19
CA ILE A 90 -3.00 -15.26 19.48
C ILE A 90 -2.70 -14.14 20.47
N ALA A 91 -3.44 -14.05 21.58
CA ALA A 91 -3.21 -13.04 22.60
C ALA A 91 -1.82 -13.18 23.25
N ARG A 92 -1.35 -14.40 23.43
CA ARG A 92 0.01 -14.69 23.95
C ARG A 92 1.08 -14.24 22.96
N GLN A 93 0.94 -14.62 21.68
CA GLN A 93 1.86 -14.20 20.63
C GLN A 93 1.93 -12.68 20.50
N ALA A 94 0.80 -11.99 20.60
CA ALA A 94 0.75 -10.54 20.57
C ALA A 94 1.61 -9.92 21.69
N ARG A 95 1.45 -10.40 22.94
CA ARG A 95 2.26 -9.95 24.09
C ARG A 95 3.74 -10.31 23.91
N ASP A 96 4.05 -11.49 23.43
CA ASP A 96 5.43 -11.91 23.12
C ASP A 96 6.07 -11.00 22.06
N ASN A 97 5.26 -10.43 21.17
CA ASN A 97 5.67 -9.42 20.18
C ASN A 97 5.67 -7.98 20.74
N GLY A 98 5.42 -7.78 22.06
CA GLY A 98 5.41 -6.45 22.69
C GLY A 98 4.14 -5.64 22.43
N VAL A 99 3.03 -6.29 22.07
CA VAL A 99 1.70 -5.68 21.97
C VAL A 99 0.90 -6.12 23.19
N ASP A 100 1.06 -5.36 24.30
CA ASP A 100 0.61 -5.77 25.63
C ASP A 100 -0.85 -5.40 25.92
N ASP A 101 -1.43 -4.46 25.19
CA ASP A 101 -2.78 -3.92 25.37
C ASP A 101 -3.90 -4.77 24.74
N VAL A 102 -3.58 -6.04 24.40
CA VAL A 102 -4.55 -6.98 23.83
C VAL A 102 -5.43 -7.59 24.90
N GLU A 103 -6.73 -7.71 24.60
CA GLU A 103 -7.75 -8.26 25.50
C GLU A 103 -8.55 -9.37 24.83
N LEU A 104 -8.94 -10.39 25.60
CA LEU A 104 -9.92 -11.39 25.20
C LEU A 104 -11.32 -10.84 25.43
N LEU A 105 -12.16 -10.89 24.42
CA LEU A 105 -13.54 -10.41 24.47
C LEU A 105 -14.54 -11.55 24.43
N GLU A 106 -15.45 -11.53 25.37
CA GLU A 106 -16.65 -12.37 25.37
C GLU A 106 -17.69 -11.87 24.35
N PRO A 107 -18.59 -12.74 23.87
CA PRO A 107 -19.61 -12.37 22.88
C PRO A 107 -20.45 -11.13 23.25
N ALA A 108 -20.77 -10.95 24.53
CA ALA A 108 -21.52 -9.78 24.99
C ALA A 108 -20.76 -8.47 24.76
N ARG A 109 -19.43 -8.48 24.97
CA ARG A 109 -18.60 -7.30 24.76
C ARG A 109 -18.41 -7.01 23.26
N ILE A 110 -18.28 -8.05 22.43
CA ILE A 110 -18.21 -7.89 20.96
C ILE A 110 -19.49 -7.19 20.47
N ARG A 111 -20.69 -7.63 20.89
CA ARG A 111 -21.95 -6.99 20.51
C ARG A 111 -22.09 -5.53 20.96
N GLN A 112 -21.48 -5.15 22.07
CA GLN A 112 -21.46 -3.75 22.51
C GLN A 112 -20.59 -2.88 21.61
N LEU A 113 -19.44 -3.40 21.17
CA LEU A 113 -18.48 -2.68 20.34
C LEU A 113 -18.91 -2.64 18.86
N GLU A 114 -19.49 -3.76 18.38
CA GLU A 114 -19.94 -3.95 17.00
C GLU A 114 -21.36 -4.50 16.97
N PRO A 115 -22.38 -3.63 17.13
CA PRO A 115 -23.78 -4.07 17.22
C PRO A 115 -24.30 -4.75 15.95
N GLU A 116 -23.75 -4.41 14.78
CA GLU A 116 -24.16 -4.97 13.48
C GLU A 116 -23.43 -6.28 13.13
N LEU A 117 -22.44 -6.67 13.95
CA LEU A 117 -21.73 -7.93 13.75
C LEU A 117 -22.63 -9.11 14.12
N SER A 118 -22.57 -10.19 13.35
CA SER A 118 -23.37 -11.41 13.56
C SER A 118 -23.22 -11.95 14.98
N HIS A 119 -24.35 -12.34 15.57
CA HIS A 119 -24.40 -13.01 16.87
C HIS A 119 -23.70 -14.39 16.91
N LYS A 120 -23.22 -14.89 15.77
CA LYS A 120 -22.42 -16.12 15.66
C LYS A 120 -20.98 -15.94 16.16
N ALA A 121 -20.51 -14.70 16.43
CA ALA A 121 -19.19 -14.45 17.01
C ALA A 121 -19.09 -15.09 18.41
N LEU A 122 -18.15 -16.02 18.60
CA LEU A 122 -17.98 -16.81 19.82
C LEU A 122 -17.00 -16.16 20.82
N GLY A 123 -16.14 -15.29 20.36
CA GLY A 123 -15.13 -14.57 21.14
C GLY A 123 -14.21 -13.81 20.22
N ALA A 124 -13.35 -12.94 20.77
CA ALA A 124 -12.35 -12.22 19.98
C ALA A 124 -11.09 -11.89 20.80
N VAL A 125 -10.00 -11.61 20.11
CA VAL A 125 -8.86 -10.86 20.67
C VAL A 125 -8.97 -9.42 20.14
N GLN A 126 -9.11 -8.45 21.04
CA GLN A 126 -9.04 -7.03 20.71
C GLN A 126 -7.58 -6.60 20.60
N VAL A 127 -7.25 -5.85 19.55
CA VAL A 127 -5.92 -5.24 19.32
C VAL A 127 -6.12 -3.74 19.08
N PRO A 128 -6.07 -2.91 20.14
CA PRO A 128 -6.40 -1.49 20.06
C PRO A 128 -5.48 -0.67 19.16
N GLY A 129 -4.23 -1.10 19.00
CA GLY A 129 -3.20 -0.40 18.24
C GLY A 129 -3.28 -0.56 16.71
N GLU A 130 -4.17 -1.38 16.17
CA GLU A 130 -4.36 -1.53 14.72
C GLU A 130 -5.13 -0.32 14.17
N PHE A 131 -4.59 0.35 13.14
CA PHE A 131 -5.18 1.58 12.60
C PHE A 131 -5.36 1.49 11.08
N LEU A 132 -6.14 2.42 10.53
CA LEU A 132 -6.30 2.59 9.10
C LEU A 132 -5.62 3.88 8.63
N ILE A 133 -4.96 3.80 7.47
CA ILE A 133 -4.21 4.91 6.89
C ILE A 133 -4.58 5.11 5.41
N ASP A 134 -4.11 6.20 4.81
CA ASP A 134 -4.15 6.36 3.36
C ASP A 134 -2.96 5.63 2.73
N PRO A 135 -3.20 4.53 2.01
CA PRO A 135 -2.13 3.68 1.50
C PRO A 135 -1.40 4.28 0.30
N TRP A 136 -1.92 5.36 -0.29
CA TRP A 136 -1.36 5.99 -1.48
C TRP A 136 -0.66 7.29 -1.17
N SER A 137 -1.22 8.11 -0.27
CA SER A 137 -0.60 9.37 0.14
C SER A 137 0.70 9.16 0.92
N ALA A 138 0.78 8.12 1.76
CA ALA A 138 2.00 7.84 2.53
C ALA A 138 3.24 7.63 1.62
N PRO A 139 3.26 6.67 0.68
CA PRO A 139 4.41 6.48 -0.19
C PRO A 139 4.65 7.67 -1.15
N LEU A 140 3.61 8.39 -1.56
CA LEU A 140 3.77 9.63 -2.31
C LEU A 140 4.51 10.69 -1.48
N GLY A 141 4.14 10.83 -0.20
CA GLY A 141 4.81 11.74 0.74
C GLY A 141 6.29 11.41 0.92
N TYR A 142 6.62 10.12 1.08
CA TYR A 142 8.02 9.68 1.19
C TYR A 142 8.84 10.03 -0.05
N LEU A 143 8.28 9.84 -1.24
CA LEU A 143 8.97 10.20 -2.48
C LEU A 143 9.07 11.71 -2.68
N GLN A 144 8.04 12.48 -2.34
CA GLN A 144 8.11 13.94 -2.38
C GLN A 144 9.16 14.48 -1.39
N GLN A 145 9.29 13.88 -0.20
CA GLN A 145 10.34 14.22 0.73
C GLN A 145 11.73 13.96 0.13
N ALA A 146 11.91 12.79 -0.49
CA ALA A 146 13.16 12.46 -1.16
C ALA A 146 13.50 13.48 -2.27
N LEU A 147 12.52 13.91 -3.07
CA LEU A 147 12.67 14.94 -4.10
C LEU A 147 13.08 16.29 -3.51
N LEU A 148 12.45 16.73 -2.41
CA LEU A 148 12.82 17.95 -1.69
C LEU A 148 14.29 17.91 -1.22
N HIS A 149 14.79 16.73 -0.91
CA HIS A 149 16.19 16.50 -0.54
C HIS A 149 17.10 16.16 -1.74
N GLY A 150 16.61 16.33 -2.97
CA GLY A 150 17.41 16.27 -4.21
C GLY A 150 17.58 14.88 -4.80
N ALA A 151 16.78 13.89 -4.38
CA ALA A 151 16.61 12.67 -5.15
C ALA A 151 15.96 12.96 -6.49
N LYS A 152 16.08 12.02 -7.43
CA LYS A 152 15.40 12.08 -8.73
C LYS A 152 14.52 10.84 -8.89
N VAL A 153 13.34 11.01 -9.48
CA VAL A 153 12.42 9.94 -9.87
C VAL A 153 12.22 10.02 -11.37
N VAL A 154 12.45 8.92 -12.08
CA VAL A 154 12.25 8.81 -13.52
C VAL A 154 11.25 7.67 -13.79
N LEU A 155 10.05 8.07 -14.17
CA LEU A 155 8.96 7.18 -14.53
C LEU A 155 9.10 6.70 -15.99
N GLY A 156 8.41 5.62 -16.36
CA GLY A 156 8.47 5.03 -17.70
C GLY A 156 9.87 4.52 -18.07
N THR A 157 10.66 4.09 -17.09
CA THR A 157 12.04 3.68 -17.29
C THR A 157 12.29 2.30 -16.69
N GLU A 158 12.43 1.31 -17.57
CA GLU A 158 12.71 -0.06 -17.21
C GLU A 158 14.21 -0.36 -17.27
N VAL A 159 14.74 -1.02 -16.24
CA VAL A 159 16.10 -1.57 -16.26
C VAL A 159 16.07 -2.88 -17.02
N GLN A 160 16.77 -2.92 -18.16
CA GLN A 160 16.77 -4.03 -19.10
C GLN A 160 17.98 -4.93 -18.96
N GLY A 161 19.07 -4.45 -18.35
CA GLY A 161 20.31 -5.19 -18.15
C GLY A 161 21.37 -4.30 -17.50
N GLY A 162 22.58 -4.81 -17.40
CA GLY A 162 23.72 -4.06 -16.93
C GLY A 162 24.84 -4.93 -16.40
N ASP A 163 26.04 -4.35 -16.31
CA ASP A 163 27.24 -4.99 -15.83
C ASP A 163 27.89 -4.18 -14.71
N PHE A 164 28.55 -4.86 -13.79
CA PHE A 164 29.35 -4.27 -12.72
C PHE A 164 30.83 -4.32 -13.07
N ASP A 165 31.47 -3.17 -13.20
CA ASP A 165 32.87 -3.04 -13.60
C ASP A 165 33.88 -3.20 -12.43
N GLY A 166 33.41 -3.61 -11.25
CA GLY A 166 34.19 -3.69 -10.01
C GLY A 166 34.11 -2.42 -9.14
N LEU A 167 33.63 -1.30 -9.68
CA LEU A 167 33.43 -0.04 -8.99
C LEU A 167 32.01 0.51 -9.09
N ALA A 168 31.36 0.32 -10.24
CA ALA A 168 30.05 0.85 -10.52
C ALA A 168 29.27 -0.04 -11.48
N TRP A 169 27.96 0.07 -11.43
CA TRP A 169 27.02 -0.54 -12.36
C TRP A 169 26.87 0.33 -13.60
N GLN A 170 26.92 -0.31 -14.77
CA GLN A 170 26.54 0.27 -16.06
C GLN A 170 25.19 -0.31 -16.45
N LEU A 171 24.10 0.31 -15.98
CA LEU A 171 22.75 -0.17 -16.24
C LEU A 171 22.26 0.25 -17.62
N GLN A 172 21.66 -0.67 -18.35
CA GLN A 172 20.95 -0.42 -19.60
C GLN A 172 19.47 -0.25 -19.26
N THR A 173 18.88 0.87 -19.68
CA THR A 173 17.46 1.16 -19.45
C THR A 173 16.75 1.45 -20.76
N SER A 174 15.41 1.37 -20.72
CA SER A 174 14.58 1.74 -21.88
C SER A 174 14.73 3.20 -22.33
N ARG A 175 15.39 4.05 -21.55
CA ARG A 175 15.62 5.48 -21.84
C ARG A 175 17.09 5.87 -21.91
N GLY A 176 17.98 4.88 -22.08
CA GLY A 176 19.42 5.08 -22.20
C GLY A 176 20.19 4.56 -20.99
N PRO A 177 21.52 4.64 -21.02
CA PRO A 177 22.38 4.07 -19.98
C PRO A 177 22.37 4.91 -18.71
N VAL A 178 22.51 4.23 -17.56
CA VAL A 178 22.64 4.84 -16.24
C VAL A 178 23.84 4.25 -15.52
N ARG A 179 24.72 5.10 -15.01
CA ARG A 179 25.83 4.67 -14.15
C ARG A 179 25.51 4.90 -12.68
N ALA A 180 25.65 3.87 -11.85
CA ALA A 180 25.39 3.90 -10.42
C ALA A 180 26.50 3.19 -9.63
N THR A 181 26.96 3.77 -8.51
CA THR A 181 27.91 3.10 -7.61
C THR A 181 27.27 1.96 -6.85
N SER A 182 25.99 2.07 -6.54
CA SER A 182 25.23 1.03 -5.83
C SER A 182 23.85 0.89 -6.43
N VAL A 183 23.30 -0.32 -6.40
CA VAL A 183 21.94 -0.63 -6.86
C VAL A 183 21.14 -1.23 -5.72
N ILE A 184 19.92 -0.72 -5.52
CA ILE A 184 18.95 -1.27 -4.58
C ILE A 184 17.77 -1.79 -5.40
N ASN A 185 17.63 -3.10 -5.49
CA ASN A 185 16.57 -3.77 -6.22
C ASN A 185 15.29 -3.81 -5.37
N CYS A 186 14.33 -2.96 -5.71
CA CYS A 186 12.98 -2.92 -5.11
C CYS A 186 11.90 -3.26 -6.16
N ALA A 187 12.21 -4.09 -7.15
CA ALA A 187 11.32 -4.36 -8.30
C ALA A 187 10.09 -5.23 -7.97
N GLY A 188 9.84 -5.56 -6.70
CA GLY A 188 8.63 -6.21 -6.22
C GLY A 188 8.35 -7.53 -6.92
N LEU A 189 7.27 -7.60 -7.72
CA LEU A 189 6.88 -8.80 -8.49
C LEU A 189 7.95 -9.28 -9.50
N PHE A 190 8.92 -8.44 -9.82
CA PHE A 190 10.01 -8.73 -10.76
C PHE A 190 11.39 -8.68 -10.09
N GLY A 191 11.43 -8.69 -8.75
CA GLY A 191 12.68 -8.55 -8.01
C GLY A 191 13.66 -9.70 -8.25
N ASP A 192 13.16 -10.93 -8.30
CA ASP A 192 13.93 -12.13 -8.64
C ASP A 192 14.44 -12.10 -10.09
N CYS A 193 13.59 -11.72 -11.05
CA CYS A 193 13.98 -11.61 -12.46
C CYS A 193 15.07 -10.55 -12.67
N LEU A 194 14.99 -9.42 -11.96
CA LEU A 194 15.99 -8.38 -12.06
C LEU A 194 17.31 -8.81 -11.39
N GLU A 195 17.24 -9.49 -10.26
CA GLU A 195 18.41 -10.04 -9.58
C GLU A 195 19.12 -11.08 -10.46
N GLU A 196 18.39 -12.05 -11.02
CA GLU A 196 18.94 -13.05 -11.94
C GLU A 196 19.58 -12.40 -13.15
N ARG A 197 18.94 -11.40 -13.76
CA ARG A 197 19.45 -10.69 -14.94
C ARG A 197 20.75 -9.94 -14.68
N LEU A 198 20.92 -9.34 -13.51
CA LEU A 198 22.07 -8.48 -13.19
C LEU A 198 23.18 -9.21 -12.42
N LEU A 199 22.82 -10.19 -11.60
CA LEU A 199 23.81 -10.97 -10.82
C LEU A 199 24.15 -12.32 -11.45
N GLY A 200 23.35 -12.80 -12.43
CA GLY A 200 23.48 -14.12 -13.04
C GLY A 200 22.69 -15.21 -12.32
N GLU A 201 22.22 -14.94 -11.12
CA GLU A 201 21.38 -15.84 -10.30
C GLU A 201 20.47 -15.02 -9.38
N SER A 202 19.37 -15.64 -8.91
CA SER A 202 18.55 -15.08 -7.85
C SER A 202 18.51 -16.00 -6.64
N HIS A 203 18.56 -15.44 -5.42
CA HIS A 203 18.48 -16.21 -4.18
C HIS A 203 17.04 -16.52 -3.72
N PHE A 204 16.05 -16.12 -4.49
CA PHE A 204 14.62 -16.35 -4.25
C PHE A 204 13.84 -16.40 -5.56
N SER A 205 12.63 -16.90 -5.51
CA SER A 205 11.66 -16.84 -6.61
C SER A 205 10.34 -16.24 -6.14
N ILE A 206 9.71 -15.43 -6.99
CA ILE A 206 8.41 -14.84 -6.72
C ILE A 206 7.31 -15.71 -7.31
N HIS A 207 6.35 -16.05 -6.47
CA HIS A 207 5.11 -16.73 -6.81
C HIS A 207 3.95 -15.77 -6.51
N PRO A 208 3.41 -15.06 -7.53
CA PRO A 208 2.38 -14.07 -7.32
C PRO A 208 1.14 -14.66 -6.64
N ARG A 209 0.66 -14.00 -5.59
CA ARG A 209 -0.58 -14.39 -4.93
C ARG A 209 -1.62 -13.30 -5.11
N LYS A 210 -2.65 -13.61 -5.89
CA LYS A 210 -3.76 -12.70 -6.17
C LYS A 210 -4.66 -12.57 -4.93
N GLY A 211 -5.14 -11.36 -4.68
CA GLY A 211 -6.16 -11.06 -3.69
C GLY A 211 -7.21 -10.15 -4.30
N GLN A 212 -8.45 -10.59 -4.28
CA GLN A 212 -9.61 -9.84 -4.75
C GLN A 212 -10.33 -9.16 -3.59
N PHE A 213 -10.90 -8.00 -3.85
CA PHE A 213 -11.57 -7.18 -2.85
C PHE A 213 -12.89 -6.64 -3.38
N VAL A 214 -13.85 -6.53 -2.48
CA VAL A 214 -15.14 -5.85 -2.68
C VAL A 214 -15.17 -4.58 -1.85
N VAL A 215 -15.53 -3.46 -2.46
CA VAL A 215 -15.70 -2.16 -1.80
C VAL A 215 -17.18 -1.82 -1.81
N PHE A 216 -17.82 -1.86 -0.64
CA PHE A 216 -19.19 -1.41 -0.46
C PHE A 216 -19.29 0.12 -0.44
N ASP A 217 -20.48 0.62 -0.72
CA ASP A 217 -20.77 2.05 -0.69
C ASP A 217 -20.49 2.67 0.68
N LYS A 218 -20.28 3.98 0.71
CA LYS A 218 -20.02 4.74 1.95
C LYS A 218 -21.15 4.57 2.99
N ALA A 219 -22.39 4.30 2.55
CA ALA A 219 -23.49 3.98 3.46
C ALA A 219 -23.23 2.76 4.35
N ALA A 220 -22.39 1.82 3.90
CA ALA A 220 -22.02 0.64 4.66
C ALA A 220 -20.98 0.92 5.77
N ALA A 221 -20.23 2.02 5.70
CA ALA A 221 -19.14 2.30 6.67
C ALA A 221 -19.62 2.38 8.12
N ARG A 222 -20.87 2.79 8.35
CA ARG A 222 -21.48 2.88 9.70
C ARG A 222 -21.71 1.52 10.36
N LEU A 223 -21.74 0.44 9.57
CA LEU A 223 -22.02 -0.92 10.03
C LEU A 223 -20.84 -1.58 10.74
N LEU A 224 -19.67 -0.94 10.74
CA LEU A 224 -18.46 -1.48 11.35
C LEU A 224 -17.63 -0.35 11.91
N GLN A 225 -17.15 -0.47 13.16
CA GLN A 225 -16.30 0.52 13.80
C GLN A 225 -14.83 0.11 13.83
N THR A 226 -14.58 -1.18 14.10
CA THR A 226 -13.23 -1.75 14.20
C THR A 226 -12.84 -2.54 12.94
N ILE A 227 -11.59 -2.93 12.82
CA ILE A 227 -11.14 -3.88 11.82
C ILE A 227 -11.49 -5.29 12.32
N VAL A 228 -12.26 -6.05 11.56
CA VAL A 228 -12.55 -7.46 11.87
C VAL A 228 -11.60 -8.34 11.09
N LEU A 229 -10.71 -9.00 11.84
CA LEU A 229 -9.72 -9.95 11.34
C LEU A 229 -10.20 -11.37 11.60
N PRO A 230 -9.98 -12.31 10.70
CA PRO A 230 -10.24 -13.72 10.94
C PRO A 230 -9.13 -14.34 11.79
N VAL A 231 -9.43 -15.43 12.46
CA VAL A 231 -8.41 -16.30 13.03
C VAL A 231 -7.59 -16.89 11.89
N PRO A 232 -6.24 -16.74 11.88
CA PRO A 232 -5.40 -17.25 10.81
C PRO A 232 -5.48 -18.77 10.69
N ASN A 233 -5.44 -19.28 9.46
CA ASN A 233 -5.27 -20.71 9.18
C ASN A 233 -3.96 -20.96 8.41
N GLU A 234 -3.63 -22.23 8.14
CA GLU A 234 -2.36 -22.61 7.50
C GLU A 234 -2.17 -22.01 6.10
N ARG A 235 -3.27 -21.79 5.35
CA ARG A 235 -3.25 -21.33 3.96
C ARG A 235 -3.40 -19.81 3.81
N THR A 236 -4.19 -19.18 4.68
CA THR A 236 -4.56 -17.76 4.52
C THR A 236 -4.78 -17.09 5.87
N LYS A 237 -4.55 -15.76 5.92
CA LYS A 237 -5.01 -14.93 7.03
C LYS A 237 -6.55 -14.74 7.01
N GLY A 238 -7.25 -15.23 5.96
CA GLY A 238 -8.68 -15.16 5.78
C GLY A 238 -9.18 -13.77 5.32
N ILE A 239 -10.52 -13.61 5.34
CA ILE A 239 -11.21 -12.42 4.85
C ILE A 239 -11.28 -11.37 5.95
N VAL A 240 -10.76 -10.20 5.67
CA VAL A 240 -10.83 -9.00 6.52
C VAL A 240 -12.09 -8.21 6.16
N LEU A 241 -12.79 -7.69 7.16
CA LEU A 241 -13.81 -6.65 6.99
C LEU A 241 -13.30 -5.40 7.68
N THR A 242 -13.26 -4.29 6.96
CA THR A 242 -12.75 -3.06 7.52
C THR A 242 -13.37 -1.84 6.83
N ARG A 243 -13.43 -0.74 7.56
CA ARG A 243 -13.66 0.55 6.90
C ARG A 243 -12.42 0.96 6.13
N THR A 244 -12.54 2.00 5.33
CA THR A 244 -11.39 2.72 4.78
C THR A 244 -11.39 4.15 5.31
N VAL A 245 -10.24 4.81 5.32
CA VAL A 245 -10.18 6.26 5.64
C VAL A 245 -11.03 7.10 4.68
N PHE A 246 -11.41 6.54 3.53
CA PHE A 246 -12.22 7.18 2.51
C PHE A 246 -13.73 6.99 2.70
N GLY A 247 -14.15 6.39 3.81
CA GLY A 247 -15.56 6.23 4.17
C GLY A 247 -16.28 5.05 3.51
N ASN A 248 -15.59 4.11 2.88
CA ASN A 248 -16.15 2.87 2.37
C ASN A 248 -15.97 1.72 3.36
N LEU A 249 -16.72 0.61 3.18
CA LEU A 249 -16.44 -0.66 3.82
C LEU A 249 -15.80 -1.61 2.80
N LEU A 250 -14.69 -2.22 3.19
CA LEU A 250 -13.85 -3.10 2.36
C LEU A 250 -13.92 -4.52 2.88
N VAL A 251 -14.03 -5.48 1.96
CA VAL A 251 -14.02 -6.92 2.23
C VAL A 251 -13.01 -7.62 1.35
N GLY A 252 -12.21 -8.47 1.93
CA GLY A 252 -11.15 -9.21 1.26
C GLY A 252 -9.88 -9.22 2.11
N PRO A 253 -8.78 -9.72 1.57
CA PRO A 253 -8.62 -10.27 0.24
C PRO A 253 -8.94 -11.77 0.16
N THR A 254 -9.11 -12.27 -1.08
CA THR A 254 -8.90 -13.69 -1.40
C THR A 254 -7.42 -14.07 -1.37
N ALA A 255 -7.10 -15.34 -1.57
CA ALA A 255 -5.72 -15.81 -1.65
C ALA A 255 -5.62 -16.91 -2.73
N GLU A 256 -5.20 -16.51 -3.91
CA GLU A 256 -5.15 -17.36 -5.11
C GLU A 256 -3.74 -17.31 -5.69
N GLU A 257 -3.13 -18.48 -5.88
CA GLU A 257 -1.83 -18.58 -6.55
C GLU A 257 -2.00 -18.38 -8.06
N GLN A 258 -1.07 -17.69 -8.70
CA GLN A 258 -1.00 -17.55 -10.15
C GLN A 258 0.43 -17.32 -10.62
N ASP A 259 0.69 -17.54 -11.91
CA ASP A 259 2.01 -17.31 -12.52
C ASP A 259 2.13 -15.92 -13.17
N ASP A 260 1.01 -15.36 -13.62
CA ASP A 260 1.01 -14.02 -14.22
C ASP A 260 1.36 -12.95 -13.18
N ARG A 261 2.44 -12.21 -13.45
CA ARG A 261 2.97 -11.14 -12.57
C ARG A 261 2.39 -9.76 -12.88
N ILE A 262 1.57 -9.65 -13.89
CA ILE A 262 1.06 -8.38 -14.43
C ILE A 262 -0.44 -8.25 -14.22
N HIS A 263 -1.21 -9.26 -14.62
CA HIS A 263 -2.66 -9.19 -14.69
C HIS A 263 -3.30 -9.85 -13.46
N ALA A 264 -4.00 -9.06 -12.67
CA ALA A 264 -4.85 -9.53 -11.59
C ALA A 264 -6.31 -9.52 -12.05
N GLY A 265 -6.72 -10.55 -12.77
CA GLY A 265 -8.11 -10.70 -13.24
C GLY A 265 -9.10 -10.87 -12.08
N LEU A 266 -10.29 -10.29 -12.21
CA LEU A 266 -11.40 -10.49 -11.27
C LEU A 266 -12.18 -11.74 -11.64
N ASP A 267 -12.59 -12.51 -10.62
CA ASP A 267 -13.45 -13.68 -10.76
C ASP A 267 -14.79 -13.41 -10.09
N GLY A 268 -15.87 -13.45 -10.88
CA GLY A 268 -17.21 -13.13 -10.41
C GLY A 268 -17.73 -14.08 -9.33
N LEU A 269 -17.36 -15.37 -9.36
CA LEU A 269 -17.75 -16.33 -8.33
C LEU A 269 -17.06 -16.03 -7.01
N MET A 270 -15.75 -15.79 -7.04
CA MET A 270 -14.98 -15.41 -5.85
C MET A 270 -15.46 -14.09 -5.24
N LEU A 271 -15.85 -13.12 -6.07
CA LEU A 271 -16.43 -11.86 -5.58
C LEU A 271 -17.80 -12.09 -4.94
N ALA A 272 -18.63 -12.97 -5.50
CA ALA A 272 -19.92 -13.35 -4.89
C ALA A 272 -19.72 -14.06 -3.54
N GLU A 273 -18.74 -14.95 -3.44
CA GLU A 273 -18.35 -15.60 -2.18
C GLU A 273 -17.86 -14.59 -1.12
N LEU A 274 -17.08 -13.59 -1.52
CA LEU A 274 -16.67 -12.50 -0.62
C LEU A 274 -17.88 -11.72 -0.09
N VAL A 275 -18.83 -11.39 -0.96
CA VAL A 275 -20.07 -10.71 -0.56
C VAL A 275 -20.90 -11.59 0.39
N ALA A 276 -21.08 -12.87 0.08
CA ALA A 276 -21.79 -13.82 0.94
C ALA A 276 -21.15 -13.95 2.32
N ALA A 277 -19.82 -14.08 2.36
CA ALA A 277 -19.06 -14.13 3.59
C ALA A 277 -19.14 -12.83 4.42
N ALA A 278 -19.21 -11.69 3.75
CA ALA A 278 -19.41 -10.40 4.42
C ALA A 278 -20.82 -10.30 5.03
N VAL A 279 -21.86 -10.70 4.28
CA VAL A 279 -23.27 -10.71 4.75
C VAL A 279 -23.46 -11.70 5.91
N GLU A 280 -22.79 -12.85 5.89
CA GLU A 280 -22.84 -13.79 7.02
C GLU A 280 -22.31 -13.15 8.31
N ARG A 281 -21.26 -12.33 8.22
CA ARG A 281 -20.62 -11.65 9.35
C ARG A 281 -21.30 -10.35 9.77
N ILE A 282 -21.85 -9.62 8.79
CA ILE A 282 -22.58 -8.37 8.99
C ILE A 282 -23.89 -8.46 8.18
N PRO A 283 -24.99 -9.01 8.74
CA PRO A 283 -26.24 -9.23 8.00
C PRO A 283 -26.81 -7.96 7.35
N ALA A 284 -26.59 -6.81 7.94
CA ALA A 284 -27.02 -5.51 7.41
C ALA A 284 -26.33 -5.11 6.08
N LEU A 285 -25.29 -5.84 5.63
CA LEU A 285 -24.71 -5.68 4.29
C LEU A 285 -25.58 -6.29 3.18
N ALA A 286 -26.60 -7.08 3.51
CA ALA A 286 -27.52 -7.62 2.51
C ALA A 286 -28.20 -6.49 1.73
N GLY A 287 -28.04 -6.48 0.40
CA GLY A 287 -28.58 -5.43 -0.46
C GLY A 287 -27.80 -4.11 -0.48
N MET A 288 -26.72 -3.97 0.28
CA MET A 288 -25.85 -2.79 0.19
C MET A 288 -25.15 -2.74 -1.16
N PRO A 289 -25.14 -1.58 -1.85
CA PRO A 289 -24.46 -1.45 -3.13
C PRO A 289 -22.96 -1.66 -3.02
N VAL A 290 -22.40 -2.37 -4.01
CA VAL A 290 -20.96 -2.46 -4.25
C VAL A 290 -20.55 -1.28 -5.13
N THR A 291 -19.62 -0.47 -4.66
CA THR A 291 -19.11 0.69 -5.40
C THR A 291 -17.99 0.28 -6.36
N ALA A 292 -17.12 -0.63 -5.94
CA ALA A 292 -15.99 -1.07 -6.75
C ALA A 292 -15.52 -2.47 -6.35
N THR A 293 -14.85 -3.12 -7.29
CA THR A 293 -14.08 -4.34 -7.07
C THR A 293 -12.66 -4.14 -7.61
N TYR A 294 -11.68 -4.74 -6.96
CA TYR A 294 -10.31 -4.71 -7.47
C TYR A 294 -9.54 -5.95 -7.02
N ALA A 295 -8.45 -6.21 -7.71
CA ALA A 295 -7.50 -7.24 -7.33
C ALA A 295 -6.07 -6.69 -7.31
N GLY A 296 -5.23 -7.28 -6.48
CA GLY A 296 -3.81 -7.00 -6.38
C GLY A 296 -2.99 -8.28 -6.33
N LEU A 297 -1.75 -8.20 -6.79
CA LEU A 297 -0.79 -9.30 -6.74
C LEU A 297 0.21 -9.05 -5.61
N ARG A 298 0.28 -9.96 -4.65
CA ARG A 298 1.33 -9.93 -3.63
C ARG A 298 2.58 -10.60 -4.18
N PRO A 299 3.77 -10.01 -4.01
CA PRO A 299 5.04 -10.64 -4.37
C PRO A 299 5.44 -11.68 -3.31
N ALA A 300 4.65 -12.75 -3.19
CA ALA A 300 5.00 -13.87 -2.33
C ALA A 300 6.22 -14.59 -2.91
N SER A 301 7.11 -15.05 -2.04
CA SER A 301 8.29 -15.81 -2.44
C SER A 301 8.20 -17.26 -1.97
N ASP A 302 9.14 -18.05 -2.43
CA ASP A 302 9.36 -19.46 -2.06
C ASP A 302 9.38 -19.69 -0.53
N LYS A 303 9.78 -18.67 0.24
CA LYS A 303 9.77 -18.68 1.71
C LYS A 303 8.90 -17.58 2.28
N LYS A 304 8.42 -17.77 3.51
CA LYS A 304 7.58 -16.78 4.19
C LYS A 304 8.34 -15.55 4.70
N GLU A 305 9.65 -15.54 4.69
CA GLU A 305 10.52 -14.48 5.18
C GLU A 305 10.71 -13.36 4.15
N TYR A 306 11.02 -12.16 4.61
CA TYR A 306 11.52 -11.10 3.74
C TYR A 306 12.84 -11.51 3.09
N ARG A 307 12.95 -11.30 1.80
CA ARG A 307 14.13 -11.65 0.99
C ARG A 307 15.00 -10.40 0.82
N ILE A 308 15.55 -9.90 1.93
CA ILE A 308 16.44 -8.72 1.93
C ILE A 308 17.86 -9.21 2.16
N ARG A 309 18.74 -8.92 1.20
CA ARG A 309 20.17 -9.27 1.31
C ARG A 309 21.05 -8.24 0.62
N GLN A 310 22.26 -8.09 1.14
CA GLN A 310 23.33 -7.34 0.51
C GLN A 310 24.33 -8.31 -0.17
N VAL A 311 24.80 -7.93 -1.36
CA VAL A 311 25.95 -8.52 -2.05
C VAL A 311 27.00 -7.42 -2.10
N ALA A 312 27.82 -7.37 -1.05
CA ALA A 312 28.72 -6.24 -0.79
C ALA A 312 29.77 -6.05 -1.91
N GLU A 313 30.30 -7.15 -2.45
CA GLU A 313 31.28 -7.19 -3.54
C GLU A 313 30.73 -6.69 -4.88
N ARG A 314 29.42 -6.53 -4.98
CA ARG A 314 28.71 -5.99 -6.16
C ARG A 314 28.04 -4.65 -5.87
N ASN A 315 28.19 -4.09 -4.69
CA ASN A 315 27.45 -2.89 -4.25
C ASN A 315 25.95 -3.01 -4.54
N TRP A 316 25.37 -4.16 -4.20
CA TRP A 316 23.99 -4.53 -4.50
C TRP A 316 23.20 -4.85 -3.24
N ILE A 317 21.96 -4.37 -3.16
CA ILE A 317 21.00 -4.76 -2.12
C ILE A 317 19.70 -5.17 -2.80
N THR A 318 19.18 -6.35 -2.48
CA THR A 318 17.84 -6.80 -2.90
C THR A 318 16.83 -6.61 -1.76
N VAL A 319 15.64 -6.12 -2.12
CA VAL A 319 14.46 -6.03 -1.26
C VAL A 319 13.33 -6.80 -1.94
N GLY A 320 13.18 -8.08 -1.60
CA GLY A 320 12.23 -9.00 -2.21
C GLY A 320 11.33 -9.71 -1.19
N GLY A 321 10.33 -10.43 -1.67
CA GLY A 321 9.44 -11.25 -0.83
C GLY A 321 8.57 -10.46 0.17
N ILE A 322 8.35 -9.17 -0.07
CA ILE A 322 7.52 -8.32 0.80
C ILE A 322 6.05 -8.54 0.44
N ARG A 323 5.40 -9.44 1.17
CA ARG A 323 4.05 -9.94 0.85
C ARG A 323 2.93 -8.96 1.20
N SER A 324 2.38 -9.06 2.41
CA SER A 324 1.16 -8.31 2.82
C SER A 324 1.41 -7.20 3.82
N THR A 325 2.56 -7.19 4.49
CA THR A 325 2.88 -6.25 5.58
C THR A 325 3.70 -5.04 5.12
N GLY A 326 4.01 -4.96 3.81
CA GLY A 326 4.90 -3.96 3.24
C GLY A 326 4.48 -2.51 3.45
N LEU A 327 3.17 -2.21 3.53
CA LEU A 327 2.71 -0.85 3.79
C LEU A 327 3.18 -0.35 5.16
N THR A 328 2.96 -1.14 6.20
CA THR A 328 3.44 -0.84 7.56
C THR A 328 4.97 -0.89 7.66
N ALA A 329 5.56 -1.95 7.12
CA ALA A 329 6.98 -2.21 7.25
C ALA A 329 7.88 -1.29 6.41
N ALA A 330 7.32 -0.51 5.46
CA ALA A 330 8.10 0.25 4.47
C ALA A 330 9.18 1.14 5.08
N LEU A 331 8.87 1.87 6.16
CA LEU A 331 9.83 2.74 6.84
C LEU A 331 10.90 1.93 7.59
N GLY A 332 10.50 0.84 8.25
CA GLY A 332 11.44 -0.09 8.90
C GLY A 332 12.35 -0.81 7.91
N ILE A 333 11.81 -1.26 6.77
CA ILE A 333 12.61 -1.83 5.67
C ILE A 333 13.61 -0.79 5.15
N ALA A 334 13.19 0.45 4.97
CA ALA A 334 14.06 1.52 4.52
C ALA A 334 15.21 1.78 5.50
N ARG A 335 14.94 1.75 6.80
CA ARG A 335 15.97 1.85 7.85
C ARG A 335 16.94 0.69 7.76
N HIS A 336 16.45 -0.54 7.67
CA HIS A 336 17.30 -1.73 7.55
C HIS A 336 18.17 -1.70 6.29
N VAL A 337 17.60 -1.32 5.14
CA VAL A 337 18.36 -1.15 3.88
C VAL A 337 19.41 -0.05 4.00
N PHE A 338 19.08 1.04 4.71
CA PHE A 338 20.03 2.12 4.96
C PHE A 338 21.19 1.68 5.87
N GLU A 339 20.93 0.84 6.86
CA GLU A 339 21.96 0.22 7.71
C GLU A 339 22.90 -0.69 6.89
N LEU A 340 22.33 -1.53 6.01
CA LEU A 340 23.12 -2.35 5.08
C LEU A 340 23.98 -1.49 4.15
N TYR A 341 23.41 -0.43 3.57
CA TYR A 341 24.16 0.50 2.74
C TYR A 341 25.26 1.23 3.53
N GLY A 342 24.95 1.68 4.74
CA GLY A 342 25.86 2.40 5.63
C GLY A 342 27.03 1.56 6.13
N SER A 343 26.92 0.22 6.10
CA SER A 343 28.03 -0.69 6.44
C SER A 343 29.20 -0.58 5.46
N THR A 344 28.94 -0.12 4.23
CA THR A 344 29.94 0.01 3.15
C THR A 344 30.17 1.45 2.68
N HIS A 345 29.31 2.39 3.09
CA HIS A 345 29.34 3.78 2.63
C HIS A 345 29.14 4.76 3.79
N SER A 346 29.97 5.80 3.84
CA SER A 346 29.78 6.91 4.78
C SER A 346 28.67 7.85 4.30
N HIS A 347 27.91 8.41 5.24
CA HIS A 347 26.85 9.38 4.96
C HIS A 347 26.78 10.46 6.03
N ARG A 348 26.18 11.59 5.68
CA ARG A 348 25.80 12.64 6.64
C ARG A 348 24.32 12.92 6.52
N PRO A 349 23.58 13.00 7.65
CA PRO A 349 22.19 13.42 7.62
C PRO A 349 22.09 14.88 7.13
N PRO A 350 20.97 15.30 6.55
CA PRO A 350 20.75 16.69 6.19
C PRO A 350 20.68 17.56 7.45
N ALA A 351 21.16 18.80 7.33
CA ALA A 351 21.11 19.76 8.43
C ALA A 351 19.66 20.11 8.85
N THR A 352 18.73 20.09 7.89
CA THR A 352 17.32 20.38 8.13
C THR A 352 16.46 19.38 7.36
N MET A 353 15.47 18.80 8.03
CA MET A 353 14.48 17.92 7.41
C MET A 353 13.36 18.75 6.79
N LEU A 354 13.14 18.59 5.49
CA LEU A 354 12.01 19.19 4.76
C LEU A 354 10.85 18.19 4.71
N TRP A 355 9.63 18.68 4.97
CA TRP A 355 8.43 17.86 5.04
C TRP A 355 7.42 18.30 3.97
N PRO A 356 7.07 17.43 3.01
CA PRO A 356 5.95 17.71 2.12
C PRO A 356 4.64 17.59 2.89
N ARG A 357 3.70 18.49 2.62
CA ARG A 357 2.37 18.41 3.19
C ARG A 357 1.39 17.90 2.14
N LEU A 358 0.86 16.70 2.33
CA LEU A 358 -0.05 16.06 1.39
C LEU A 358 -1.48 16.61 1.54
N PRO A 359 -2.28 16.70 0.45
CA PRO A 359 -3.71 16.94 0.54
C PRO A 359 -4.38 15.81 1.34
N ASN A 360 -5.34 16.15 2.19
CA ASN A 360 -6.12 15.14 2.90
C ASN A 360 -7.20 14.55 1.98
N LEU A 361 -7.24 13.21 1.88
CA LEU A 361 -8.28 12.48 1.16
C LEU A 361 -9.24 11.73 2.09
N ALA A 362 -8.97 11.73 3.40
CA ALA A 362 -9.74 10.98 4.39
C ALA A 362 -11.01 11.74 4.81
N GLU A 363 -12.12 10.99 4.98
CA GLU A 363 -13.44 11.56 5.31
C GLU A 363 -13.54 12.08 6.77
N HIS A 364 -12.71 11.57 7.68
CA HIS A 364 -12.73 11.96 9.10
C HIS A 364 -11.91 13.23 9.40
N LEU A 365 -11.27 13.82 8.39
CA LEU A 365 -10.48 15.04 8.49
C LEU A 365 -10.98 16.07 7.48
N PRO A 366 -10.73 17.38 7.70
CA PRO A 366 -11.16 18.43 6.76
C PRO A 366 -10.66 18.18 5.33
N ARG A 367 -11.58 18.24 4.37
CA ARG A 367 -11.36 18.07 2.93
C ARG A 367 -11.32 19.42 2.22
N ASP A 368 -10.73 19.47 1.04
CA ASP A 368 -10.56 20.69 0.25
C ASP A 368 -11.87 21.42 -0.02
N TYR A 369 -12.95 20.71 -0.36
CA TYR A 369 -14.26 21.26 -0.64
C TYR A 369 -14.91 22.01 0.55
N GLN A 370 -14.45 21.76 1.77
CA GLN A 370 -14.91 22.45 2.98
C GLN A 370 -14.20 23.79 3.20
N SER A 371 -13.16 24.05 2.44
CA SER A 371 -12.38 25.29 2.53
C SER A 371 -12.97 26.38 1.62
N PRO A 372 -13.02 27.65 2.05
CA PRO A 372 -13.51 28.75 1.22
C PRO A 372 -12.77 28.84 -0.12
N GLY A 373 -13.48 29.17 -1.17
CA GLY A 373 -12.90 29.38 -2.50
C GLY A 373 -12.39 28.11 -3.17
N TYR A 374 -12.94 26.91 -2.84
CA TYR A 374 -12.56 25.64 -3.47
C TYR A 374 -12.86 25.60 -4.99
N GLY A 375 -13.74 26.49 -5.49
CA GLY A 375 -14.08 26.62 -6.91
C GLY A 375 -15.11 25.58 -7.37
N GLU A 376 -14.79 24.89 -8.45
CA GLU A 376 -15.67 23.92 -9.11
C GLU A 376 -15.57 22.54 -8.44
N MET A 377 -16.73 21.93 -8.17
CA MET A 377 -16.83 20.51 -7.81
C MET A 377 -16.81 19.64 -9.07
N VAL A 378 -15.78 18.82 -9.25
CA VAL A 378 -15.60 17.95 -10.43
C VAL A 378 -16.17 16.56 -10.19
N CYS A 379 -15.82 15.91 -9.07
CA CYS A 379 -16.31 14.60 -8.73
C CYS A 379 -17.31 14.68 -7.57
N HIS A 380 -18.60 14.60 -7.84
CA HIS A 380 -19.66 14.71 -6.83
C HIS A 380 -19.76 13.46 -5.93
N CYS A 381 -19.34 12.29 -6.39
CA CYS A 381 -19.36 11.06 -5.57
C CYS A 381 -18.28 11.07 -4.47
N GLU A 382 -17.11 11.64 -4.77
CA GLU A 382 -15.97 11.70 -3.87
C GLU A 382 -15.65 13.13 -3.40
N LEU A 383 -16.49 14.10 -3.78
CA LEU A 383 -16.36 15.52 -3.42
C LEU A 383 -14.97 16.09 -3.74
N VAL A 384 -14.50 15.82 -4.97
CA VAL A 384 -13.18 16.28 -5.44
C VAL A 384 -13.34 17.55 -6.26
N THR A 385 -12.53 18.56 -5.92
CA THR A 385 -12.56 19.87 -6.55
C THR A 385 -11.60 19.96 -7.74
N ALA A 386 -11.81 20.92 -8.61
CA ALA A 386 -10.87 21.27 -9.68
C ALA A 386 -9.51 21.72 -9.12
N ARG A 387 -9.50 22.37 -7.95
CA ARG A 387 -8.29 22.76 -7.23
C ARG A 387 -7.45 21.56 -6.81
N GLU A 388 -8.06 20.50 -6.24
CA GLU A 388 -7.36 19.26 -5.87
C GLU A 388 -6.72 18.60 -7.08
N ILE A 389 -7.45 18.48 -8.19
CA ILE A 389 -6.94 17.92 -9.44
C ILE A 389 -5.76 18.73 -9.97
N THR A 390 -5.91 20.04 -10.05
CA THR A 390 -4.85 20.95 -10.53
C THR A 390 -3.63 20.91 -9.63
N THR A 391 -3.81 20.86 -8.31
CA THR A 391 -2.72 20.73 -7.33
C THR A 391 -1.96 19.43 -7.52
N ALA A 392 -2.65 18.31 -7.72
CA ALA A 392 -2.01 17.01 -7.99
C ALA A 392 -1.19 17.03 -9.29
N LEU A 393 -1.74 17.64 -10.36
CA LEU A 393 -1.07 17.79 -11.65
C LEU A 393 0.17 18.71 -11.59
N ASN A 394 0.23 19.66 -10.64
CA ASN A 394 1.34 20.58 -10.44
C ASN A 394 2.28 20.19 -9.28
N SER A 395 2.08 19.02 -8.67
CA SER A 395 2.88 18.59 -7.53
C SER A 395 4.33 18.24 -7.93
N LEU A 396 5.21 18.09 -6.93
CA LEU A 396 6.61 17.66 -7.14
C LEU A 396 6.75 16.33 -7.88
N LEU A 397 5.73 15.46 -7.76
CA LEU A 397 5.63 14.20 -8.49
C LEU A 397 4.23 14.10 -9.08
N PRO A 398 3.99 14.74 -10.26
CA PRO A 398 2.70 14.70 -10.91
C PRO A 398 2.27 13.28 -11.29
N PRO A 399 0.96 12.99 -11.41
CA PRO A 399 0.49 11.72 -11.91
C PRO A 399 0.89 11.52 -13.37
N GLY A 400 1.35 10.31 -13.71
CA GLY A 400 1.69 9.95 -15.09
C GLY A 400 0.52 9.39 -15.89
N ASP A 401 -0.55 8.96 -15.21
CA ASP A 401 -1.75 8.38 -15.81
C ASP A 401 -3.00 8.64 -14.96
N LEU A 402 -4.17 8.24 -15.46
CA LEU A 402 -5.43 8.37 -14.71
C LEU A 402 -5.40 7.59 -13.40
N GLY A 403 -4.80 6.41 -13.35
CA GLY A 403 -4.66 5.61 -12.13
C GLY A 403 -3.90 6.36 -11.04
N GLY A 404 -2.82 7.04 -11.43
CA GLY A 404 -2.04 7.91 -10.56
C GLY A 404 -2.83 9.13 -10.08
N LEU A 405 -3.60 9.76 -10.96
CA LEU A 405 -4.46 10.87 -10.59
C LEU A 405 -5.56 10.44 -9.61
N LYS A 406 -6.20 9.30 -9.86
CA LYS A 406 -7.20 8.69 -8.96
C LYS A 406 -6.63 8.46 -7.56
N ARG A 407 -5.41 7.93 -7.44
CA ARG A 407 -4.75 7.69 -6.15
C ARG A 407 -4.38 8.96 -5.40
N ARG A 408 -4.21 10.09 -6.10
CA ARG A 408 -3.85 11.39 -5.49
C ARG A 408 -5.05 12.27 -5.15
N THR A 409 -6.23 11.98 -5.72
CA THR A 409 -7.41 12.85 -5.59
C THR A 409 -8.70 12.13 -5.24
N ARG A 410 -8.80 10.84 -5.53
CA ARG A 410 -10.01 10.02 -5.54
C ARG A 410 -11.01 10.34 -6.66
N ALA A 411 -10.72 11.26 -7.56
CA ALA A 411 -11.56 11.50 -8.74
C ALA A 411 -11.80 10.18 -9.51
N CYS A 412 -13.01 9.97 -10.00
CA CYS A 412 -13.44 8.74 -10.71
C CYS A 412 -13.42 7.45 -9.86
N MET A 413 -13.38 7.51 -8.52
CA MET A 413 -13.36 6.32 -7.65
C MET A 413 -14.66 6.09 -6.88
N GLY A 414 -15.63 6.99 -6.95
CA GLY A 414 -16.91 6.85 -6.28
C GLY A 414 -17.89 5.97 -7.06
N ARG A 415 -19.13 5.84 -6.56
CA ARG A 415 -20.15 4.91 -7.06
C ARG A 415 -20.44 4.96 -8.56
N CYS A 416 -20.23 6.10 -9.22
CA CYS A 416 -20.43 6.24 -10.67
C CYS A 416 -19.19 5.83 -11.50
N GLN A 417 -18.06 5.47 -10.87
CA GLN A 417 -16.80 5.06 -11.51
C GLN A 417 -16.32 5.99 -12.62
N GLY A 418 -16.53 7.30 -12.44
CA GLY A 418 -16.11 8.33 -13.38
C GLY A 418 -17.17 8.74 -14.41
N PHE A 419 -18.34 8.09 -14.45
CA PHE A 419 -19.36 8.37 -15.47
C PHE A 419 -19.68 9.87 -15.60
N TYR A 420 -19.81 10.59 -14.49
CA TYR A 420 -20.13 12.02 -14.51
C TYR A 420 -18.91 12.95 -14.59
N CYS A 421 -17.74 12.52 -14.11
CA CYS A 421 -16.59 13.43 -13.96
C CYS A 421 -15.46 13.18 -14.96
N SER A 422 -15.44 12.06 -15.69
CA SER A 422 -14.32 11.70 -16.57
C SER A 422 -14.05 12.73 -17.68
N ALA A 423 -15.09 13.30 -18.29
CA ALA A 423 -14.92 14.32 -19.32
C ALA A 423 -14.21 15.59 -18.76
N ARG A 424 -14.64 16.04 -17.56
CA ARG A 424 -14.02 17.21 -16.93
C ARG A 424 -12.60 16.90 -16.42
N VAL A 425 -12.38 15.70 -15.91
CA VAL A 425 -11.03 15.24 -15.54
C VAL A 425 -10.11 15.19 -16.76
N ALA A 426 -10.60 14.71 -17.91
CA ALA A 426 -9.85 14.71 -19.17
C ALA A 426 -9.44 16.12 -19.61
N GLN A 427 -10.38 17.08 -19.58
CA GLN A 427 -10.09 18.50 -19.89
C GLN A 427 -9.01 19.09 -18.97
N LEU A 428 -9.14 18.89 -17.65
CA LEU A 428 -8.18 19.43 -16.68
C LEU A 428 -6.78 18.80 -16.78
N SER A 429 -6.71 17.56 -17.25
CA SER A 429 -5.45 16.79 -17.38
C SER A 429 -4.90 16.75 -18.81
N GLU A 430 -5.51 17.46 -19.76
CA GLU A 430 -5.08 17.48 -21.16
C GLU A 430 -3.61 17.91 -21.27
N GLY A 431 -2.82 17.12 -22.00
CA GLY A 431 -1.38 17.33 -22.18
C GLY A 431 -0.52 17.20 -20.91
N ARG A 432 -1.10 16.78 -19.77
CA ARG A 432 -0.41 16.72 -18.47
C ARG A 432 -0.05 15.30 -18.04
N LEU A 433 -0.70 14.28 -18.58
CA LEU A 433 -0.46 12.89 -18.29
C LEU A 433 0.43 12.26 -19.37
N ALA A 434 1.40 11.44 -18.97
CA ALA A 434 2.24 10.68 -19.89
C ALA A 434 1.41 9.63 -20.68
N VAL A 435 0.36 9.08 -20.04
CA VAL A 435 -0.66 8.25 -20.66
C VAL A 435 -1.98 9.01 -20.60
N PRO A 436 -2.43 9.64 -21.71
CA PRO A 436 -3.66 10.44 -21.72
C PRO A 436 -4.91 9.57 -21.52
N LEU A 437 -6.01 10.18 -21.04
CA LEU A 437 -7.30 9.49 -20.86
C LEU A 437 -7.93 9.08 -22.19
N SER A 438 -7.78 9.92 -23.20
CA SER A 438 -8.20 9.60 -24.55
C SER A 438 -6.98 9.69 -25.48
N THR A 439 -6.69 8.62 -26.17
CA THR A 439 -5.83 8.72 -27.34
C THR A 439 -6.63 9.47 -28.40
N GLY A 440 -6.36 10.74 -28.58
CA GLY A 440 -6.86 11.55 -29.70
C GLY A 440 -6.25 11.13 -31.05
N SER A 441 -6.08 9.81 -31.26
CA SER A 441 -5.83 9.28 -32.57
C SER A 441 -7.15 9.32 -33.33
N CYS A 442 -7.39 10.43 -34.04
CA CYS A 442 -8.16 10.34 -35.26
C CYS A 442 -7.55 9.19 -36.06
N ILE A 443 -8.18 8.05 -36.02
CA ILE A 443 -7.93 7.01 -37.04
C ILE A 443 -8.47 7.66 -38.31
N HIS A 444 -7.57 8.26 -39.09
CA HIS A 444 -7.84 8.49 -40.50
C HIS A 444 -7.98 7.12 -41.12
N VAL A 445 -9.22 6.62 -41.15
CA VAL A 445 -9.58 5.53 -42.06
C VAL A 445 -9.45 6.11 -43.45
N GLN A 446 -8.36 5.77 -44.16
CA GLN A 446 -8.27 5.87 -45.58
C GLN A 446 -8.95 4.68 -46.23
#